data_c55445ca9c805f8655075b5d6ae781b3
#
_entry.id   c55445ca9c805f8655075b5d6ae781b3
#
_cell.length_a   1.000
_cell.length_b   1.000
_cell.length_c   1.000
_cell.angle_alpha   90.00
_cell.angle_beta   90.00
_cell.angle_gamma   90.00
#
_symmetry.space_group_name_H-M   'P 1'
#
loop_
_entity.id
_entity.type
_entity.pdbx_description
1 polymer ?
#
loop_
_entity_poly.entity_id
_entity_poly.type
_entity_poly.pdbx_seq_one_letter_code
_entity_poly.pdbx_strand_id
1 'polypeptide(L)'
;YDIQGIRILLAEDNALNAEIAKTLLEDAGAVLTVVADGRQAVESFVAAPESFDVIILDLMMPVMGGLAAAKKIRGLDFSIAKDIPIVAMTANAFKEDVQQCLEAGMNAHVAKPFDMAKLRQVLCQLVRSDGNAE
;
A
#
# COMPACT_ATOMS: atom_id res chain seq x y z
N TYR A 1 16.82 -4.45 5.76
CA TYR A 1 15.39 -4.82 5.82
C TYR A 1 15.05 -5.75 4.66
N ASP A 2 14.60 -6.93 4.99
CA ASP A 2 14.29 -7.98 4.03
C ASP A 2 12.79 -8.05 3.77
N ILE A 3 12.38 -7.84 2.51
CA ILE A 3 10.97 -7.90 2.12
C ILE A 3 10.64 -9.13 1.29
N GLN A 4 11.54 -10.11 1.26
CA GLN A 4 11.32 -11.33 0.51
C GLN A 4 10.05 -12.04 0.98
N GLY A 5 9.18 -12.39 0.04
CA GLY A 5 7.94 -13.09 0.34
C GLY A 5 6.78 -12.21 0.76
N ILE A 6 6.99 -10.92 1.01
CA ILE A 6 5.88 -10.02 1.36
C ILE A 6 4.98 -9.86 0.14
N ARG A 7 3.68 -10.07 0.34
CA ARG A 7 2.67 -9.99 -0.72
C ARG A 7 2.03 -8.61 -0.71
N ILE A 8 2.22 -7.88 -1.81
CA ILE A 8 1.87 -6.46 -1.91
C ILE A 8 0.79 -6.25 -2.95
N LEU A 9 -0.28 -5.55 -2.58
CA LEU A 9 -1.27 -5.03 -3.52
C LEU A 9 -0.91 -3.57 -3.78
N LEU A 10 -0.50 -3.24 -5.01
CA LEU A 10 -0.06 -1.91 -5.38
C LEU A 10 -1.05 -1.28 -6.35
N ALA A 11 -1.59 -0.12 -5.99
CA ALA A 11 -2.45 0.66 -6.88
C ALA A 11 -1.69 1.89 -7.38
N GLU A 12 -1.46 1.95 -8.69
CA GLU A 12 -0.74 3.02 -9.35
C GLU A 12 -1.28 3.17 -10.77
N ASP A 13 -1.79 4.35 -11.11
CA ASP A 13 -2.43 4.57 -12.42
C ASP A 13 -1.45 4.83 -13.55
N ASN A 14 -0.24 5.30 -13.23
CA ASN A 14 0.79 5.55 -14.25
C ASN A 14 1.52 4.25 -14.56
N ALA A 15 1.39 3.77 -15.80
CA ALA A 15 1.94 2.47 -16.19
C ALA A 15 3.46 2.39 -16.01
N LEU A 16 4.18 3.47 -16.29
CA LEU A 16 5.64 3.49 -16.13
C LEU A 16 6.03 3.42 -14.65
N ASN A 17 5.37 4.20 -13.81
CA ASN A 17 5.64 4.17 -12.37
C ASN A 17 5.30 2.81 -11.78
N ALA A 18 4.20 2.21 -12.22
CA ALA A 18 3.81 0.88 -11.77
C ALA A 18 4.86 -0.17 -12.15
N GLU A 19 5.38 -0.10 -13.37
CA GLU A 19 6.40 -1.05 -13.84
C GLU A 19 7.69 -0.88 -13.06
N ILE A 20 8.11 0.35 -12.80
CA ILE A 20 9.32 0.61 -12.02
C ILE A 20 9.17 0.06 -10.61
N ALA A 21 8.06 0.35 -9.95
CA ALA A 21 7.82 -0.12 -8.59
C ALA A 21 7.77 -1.65 -8.54
N LYS A 22 7.09 -2.25 -9.49
CA LYS A 22 6.98 -3.70 -9.57
C LYS A 22 8.35 -4.35 -9.73
N THR A 23 9.16 -3.84 -10.66
CA THR A 23 10.49 -4.38 -10.91
C THR A 23 11.37 -4.28 -9.67
N LEU A 24 11.40 -3.10 -9.03
CA LEU A 24 12.24 -2.90 -7.86
C LEU A 24 11.81 -3.79 -6.68
N LEU A 25 10.53 -3.91 -6.45
CA LEU A 25 10.03 -4.69 -5.33
C LEU A 25 10.17 -6.20 -5.59
N GLU A 26 9.91 -6.64 -6.81
CA GLU A 26 10.08 -8.06 -7.16
C GLU A 26 11.55 -8.47 -7.13
N ASP A 27 12.45 -7.59 -7.53
CA ASP A 27 13.89 -7.86 -7.44
C ASP A 27 14.32 -8.06 -5.99
N ALA A 28 13.62 -7.42 -5.06
CA ALA A 28 13.89 -7.58 -3.63
C ALA A 28 13.16 -8.80 -3.03
N GLY A 29 12.44 -9.55 -3.84
CA GLY A 29 11.79 -10.80 -3.42
C GLY A 29 10.32 -10.67 -3.04
N ALA A 30 9.71 -9.49 -3.15
CA ALA A 30 8.30 -9.31 -2.85
C ALA A 30 7.43 -9.87 -3.97
N VAL A 31 6.18 -10.19 -3.64
CA VAL A 31 5.19 -10.68 -4.59
C VAL A 31 4.18 -9.57 -4.85
N LEU A 32 4.05 -9.14 -6.10
CA LEU A 32 3.24 -7.97 -6.46
C LEU A 32 1.96 -8.33 -7.21
N THR A 33 0.87 -7.71 -6.80
CA THR A 33 -0.35 -7.60 -7.61
C THR A 33 -0.54 -6.11 -7.87
N VAL A 34 -0.56 -5.72 -9.13
CA VAL A 34 -0.63 -4.32 -9.53
C VAL A 34 -1.98 -4.03 -10.16
N VAL A 35 -2.63 -2.97 -9.69
CA VAL A 35 -3.91 -2.49 -10.22
C VAL A 35 -3.79 -1.01 -10.56
N ALA A 36 -4.74 -0.49 -11.35
CA ALA A 36 -4.62 0.83 -11.95
C ALA A 36 -5.33 1.94 -11.18
N ASP A 37 -6.21 1.63 -10.26
CA ASP A 37 -6.92 2.65 -9.48
C ASP A 37 -7.40 2.08 -8.14
N GLY A 38 -7.99 2.97 -7.33
CA GLY A 38 -8.44 2.57 -6.00
C GLY A 38 -9.61 1.61 -6.01
N ARG A 39 -10.49 1.71 -7.00
CA ARG A 39 -11.62 0.79 -7.12
C ARG A 39 -11.12 -0.63 -7.37
N GLN A 40 -10.17 -0.79 -8.29
CA GLN A 40 -9.57 -2.10 -8.56
C GLN A 40 -8.85 -2.64 -7.33
N ALA A 41 -8.21 -1.76 -6.55
CA ALA A 41 -7.56 -2.18 -5.31
C ALA A 41 -8.57 -2.74 -4.32
N VAL A 42 -9.69 -2.05 -4.11
CA VAL A 42 -10.74 -2.53 -3.21
C VAL A 42 -11.30 -3.86 -3.70
N GLU A 43 -11.59 -3.96 -5.00
CA GLU A 43 -12.15 -5.17 -5.58
C GLU A 43 -11.19 -6.36 -5.45
N SER A 44 -9.90 -6.14 -5.71
CA SER A 44 -8.89 -7.19 -5.58
C SER A 44 -8.74 -7.66 -4.14
N PHE A 45 -8.76 -6.72 -3.22
CA PHE A 45 -8.67 -7.04 -1.79
C PHE A 45 -9.89 -7.83 -1.31
N VAL A 46 -11.09 -7.39 -1.69
CA VAL A 46 -12.33 -8.09 -1.30
C VAL A 46 -12.37 -9.51 -1.85
N ALA A 47 -11.87 -9.70 -3.09
CA ALA A 47 -11.88 -11.01 -3.72
C ALA A 47 -10.96 -12.01 -3.03
N ALA A 48 -9.85 -11.54 -2.43
CA ALA A 48 -8.86 -12.43 -1.82
C ALA A 48 -8.11 -11.72 -0.68
N PRO A 49 -8.79 -11.35 0.41
CA PRO A 49 -8.16 -10.54 1.46
C PRO A 49 -6.99 -11.22 2.14
N GLU A 50 -6.96 -12.54 2.19
CA GLU A 50 -5.87 -13.28 2.81
C GLU A 50 -4.65 -13.42 1.91
N SER A 51 -4.73 -12.93 0.67
CA SER A 51 -3.62 -13.02 -0.29
C SER A 51 -2.62 -11.89 -0.16
N PHE A 52 -2.87 -10.90 0.67
CA PHE A 52 -2.03 -9.70 0.78
C PHE A 52 -1.55 -9.47 2.20
N ASP A 53 -0.32 -9.00 2.32
CA ASP A 53 0.27 -8.61 3.60
C ASP A 53 0.25 -7.11 3.80
N VAL A 54 0.21 -6.34 2.71
CA VAL A 54 0.21 -4.88 2.75
C VAL A 54 -0.39 -4.34 1.47
N ILE A 55 -1.03 -3.16 1.57
CA ILE A 55 -1.60 -2.44 0.42
C ILE A 55 -0.86 -1.13 0.28
N ILE A 56 -0.38 -0.82 -0.93
CA ILE A 56 0.24 0.47 -1.24
C ILE A 56 -0.67 1.19 -2.22
N LEU A 57 -1.10 2.40 -1.84
CA LEU A 57 -2.06 3.18 -2.62
C LEU A 57 -1.48 4.53 -3.00
N ASP A 58 -1.45 4.82 -4.28
CA ASP A 58 -1.18 6.17 -4.77
C ASP A 58 -2.36 7.07 -4.36
N LEU A 59 -2.08 8.26 -3.83
CA LEU A 59 -3.15 9.17 -3.42
C LEU A 59 -3.91 9.74 -4.61
N MET A 60 -3.24 9.98 -5.73
CA MET A 60 -3.83 10.63 -6.90
C MET A 60 -4.05 9.62 -8.02
N MET A 61 -5.25 9.09 -8.12
CA MET A 61 -5.63 8.14 -9.15
C MET A 61 -7.02 8.48 -9.69
N PRO A 62 -7.31 8.16 -10.96
CA PRO A 62 -8.66 8.34 -11.49
C PRO A 62 -9.62 7.33 -10.86
N VAL A 63 -10.91 7.52 -11.08
CA VAL A 63 -12.00 6.69 -10.59
C VAL A 63 -12.12 6.72 -9.08
N MET A 64 -11.09 6.27 -8.36
CA MET A 64 -11.06 6.30 -6.89
C MET A 64 -9.60 6.47 -6.45
N GLY A 65 -9.33 7.54 -5.73
CA GLY A 65 -7.99 7.82 -5.21
C GLY A 65 -7.66 6.99 -3.97
N GLY A 66 -6.42 7.12 -3.52
CA GLY A 66 -5.93 6.32 -2.41
C GLY A 66 -6.65 6.56 -1.09
N LEU A 67 -6.99 7.83 -0.80
CA LEU A 67 -7.71 8.13 0.46
C LEU A 67 -9.08 7.46 0.49
N ALA A 68 -9.84 7.58 -0.60
CA ALA A 68 -11.15 6.97 -0.71
C ALA A 68 -11.07 5.44 -0.64
N ALA A 69 -10.07 4.86 -1.30
CA ALA A 69 -9.86 3.41 -1.28
C ALA A 69 -9.54 2.92 0.15
N ALA A 70 -8.68 3.64 0.87
CA ALA A 70 -8.34 3.27 2.24
C ALA A 70 -9.56 3.32 3.15
N LYS A 71 -10.35 4.38 3.04
CA LYS A 71 -11.58 4.50 3.83
C LYS A 71 -12.54 3.35 3.53
N LYS A 72 -12.67 3.00 2.26
CA LYS A 72 -13.55 1.92 1.84
C LYS A 72 -13.08 0.57 2.39
N ILE A 73 -11.79 0.30 2.33
CA ILE A 73 -11.22 -0.92 2.89
C ILE A 73 -11.46 -1.00 4.40
N ARG A 74 -11.18 0.10 5.12
CA ARG A 74 -11.36 0.12 6.58
C ARG A 74 -12.82 -0.01 6.98
N GLY A 75 -13.76 0.35 6.11
CA GLY A 75 -15.18 0.23 6.36
C GLY A 75 -15.76 -1.16 6.08
N LEU A 76 -14.97 -2.08 5.51
CA LEU A 76 -15.43 -3.42 5.25
C LEU A 76 -15.65 -4.19 6.57
N ASP A 77 -16.61 -5.10 6.56
CA ASP A 77 -17.07 -5.75 7.78
C ASP A 77 -16.36 -7.09 8.01
N PHE A 78 -15.02 -7.06 8.05
CA PHE A 78 -14.22 -8.23 8.43
C PHE A 78 -12.85 -7.79 8.98
N SER A 79 -12.29 -8.62 9.85
CA SER A 79 -11.14 -8.22 10.67
C SER A 79 -9.88 -7.90 9.88
N ILE A 80 -9.58 -8.64 8.81
CA ILE A 80 -8.38 -8.38 8.01
C ILE A 80 -8.42 -6.95 7.43
N ALA A 81 -9.61 -6.48 7.02
CA ALA A 81 -9.77 -5.14 6.47
C ALA A 81 -9.49 -4.04 7.49
N LYS A 82 -9.67 -4.32 8.77
CA LYS A 82 -9.40 -3.35 9.84
C LYS A 82 -7.92 -3.27 10.18
N ASP A 83 -7.17 -4.34 9.95
CA ASP A 83 -5.81 -4.48 10.45
C ASP A 83 -4.73 -4.46 9.37
N ILE A 84 -5.05 -4.75 8.11
CA ILE A 84 -4.03 -4.82 7.07
C ILE A 84 -3.29 -3.50 6.94
N PRO A 85 -1.93 -3.51 6.92
CA PRO A 85 -1.19 -2.26 6.74
C PRO A 85 -1.49 -1.62 5.40
N ILE A 86 -1.72 -0.31 5.39
CA ILE A 86 -1.95 0.48 4.18
C ILE A 86 -0.91 1.60 4.14
N VAL A 87 -0.17 1.69 3.05
CA VAL A 87 0.86 2.69 2.84
C VAL A 87 0.42 3.62 1.72
N ALA A 88 0.48 4.93 1.97
CA ALA A 88 0.18 5.94 0.96
C ALA A 88 1.43 6.28 0.16
N MET A 89 1.28 6.44 -1.16
CA MET A 89 2.31 7.04 -2.00
C MET A 89 1.88 8.44 -2.35
N THR A 90 2.73 9.43 -2.11
CA THR A 90 2.39 10.82 -2.32
C THR A 90 3.52 11.56 -3.05
N ALA A 91 3.13 12.46 -3.98
CA ALA A 91 4.08 13.35 -4.63
C ALA A 91 4.59 14.42 -3.65
N ASN A 92 3.81 14.71 -2.62
CA ASN A 92 4.12 15.73 -1.61
C ASN A 92 3.83 15.17 -0.23
N ALA A 93 4.84 15.21 0.64
CA ALA A 93 4.68 14.74 2.02
C ALA A 93 4.39 15.92 2.96
N PHE A 94 3.45 16.79 2.56
CA PHE A 94 3.05 17.90 3.43
C PHE A 94 2.26 17.38 4.63
N LYS A 95 2.35 18.12 5.72
CA LYS A 95 1.71 17.76 6.97
C LYS A 95 0.21 17.50 6.82
N GLU A 96 -0.47 18.27 5.98
CA GLU A 96 -1.90 18.13 5.75
C GLU A 96 -2.23 16.80 5.07
N ASP A 97 -1.40 16.38 4.11
CA ASP A 97 -1.58 15.11 3.41
C ASP A 97 -1.37 13.95 4.36
N VAL A 98 -0.37 14.06 5.23
CA VAL A 98 -0.10 13.03 6.24
C VAL A 98 -1.28 12.89 7.20
N GLN A 99 -1.85 14.01 7.63
CA GLN A 99 -3.01 14.00 8.51
C GLN A 99 -4.21 13.32 7.85
N GLN A 100 -4.47 13.64 6.58
CA GLN A 100 -5.56 13.01 5.83
C GLN A 100 -5.35 11.52 5.68
N CYS A 101 -4.13 11.08 5.45
CA CYS A 101 -3.80 9.65 5.36
C CYS A 101 -4.11 8.93 6.66
N LEU A 102 -3.72 9.50 7.78
CA LEU A 102 -4.00 8.91 9.09
C LEU A 102 -5.50 8.81 9.34
N GLU A 103 -6.24 9.87 9.01
CA GLU A 103 -7.68 9.90 9.18
C GLU A 103 -8.39 8.87 8.29
N ALA A 104 -7.80 8.56 7.14
CA ALA A 104 -8.34 7.54 6.24
C ALA A 104 -8.00 6.11 6.67
N GLY A 105 -7.19 5.96 7.73
CA GLY A 105 -6.81 4.65 8.25
C GLY A 105 -5.51 4.10 7.67
N MET A 106 -4.70 4.95 7.03
CA MET A 106 -3.40 4.54 6.52
C MET A 106 -2.36 4.50 7.63
N ASN A 107 -1.40 3.58 7.51
CA ASN A 107 -0.39 3.34 8.54
C ASN A 107 0.91 4.09 8.32
N ALA A 108 1.21 4.43 7.06
CA ALA A 108 2.46 5.10 6.71
C ALA A 108 2.32 5.79 5.37
N HIS A 109 3.31 6.59 5.01
CA HIS A 109 3.38 7.22 3.71
C HIS A 109 4.81 7.19 3.19
N VAL A 110 4.97 7.14 1.87
CA VAL A 110 6.27 7.25 1.22
C VAL A 110 6.14 8.23 0.05
N ALA A 111 7.20 8.99 -0.19
CA ALA A 111 7.21 9.98 -1.26
C ALA A 111 7.57 9.34 -2.60
N LYS A 112 7.09 9.92 -3.67
CA LYS A 112 7.50 9.58 -5.03
C LYS A 112 8.62 10.53 -5.46
N PRO A 113 9.60 10.05 -6.25
CA PRO A 113 9.87 8.66 -6.60
C PRO A 113 10.33 7.85 -5.40
N PHE A 114 10.23 6.54 -5.48
CA PHE A 114 10.58 5.67 -4.35
C PHE A 114 12.02 5.81 -3.92
N ASP A 115 12.21 5.91 -2.62
CA ASP A 115 13.46 5.55 -1.98
C ASP A 115 13.30 4.11 -1.52
N MET A 116 13.98 3.17 -2.19
CA MET A 116 13.83 1.75 -1.88
C MET A 116 14.25 1.41 -0.47
N ALA A 117 15.28 2.07 0.05
CA ALA A 117 15.71 1.82 1.42
C ALA A 117 14.61 2.16 2.42
N LYS A 118 13.97 3.31 2.22
CA LYS A 118 12.87 3.75 3.09
C LYS A 118 11.65 2.86 2.92
N LEU A 119 11.31 2.50 1.69
CA LEU A 119 10.15 1.64 1.43
C LEU A 119 10.33 0.27 2.07
N ARG A 120 11.51 -0.33 1.95
CA ARG A 120 11.81 -1.61 2.60
C ARG A 120 11.67 -1.50 4.12
N GLN A 121 12.18 -0.41 4.69
CA GLN A 121 12.07 -0.19 6.13
C GLN A 121 10.62 -0.11 6.57
N VAL A 122 9.81 0.67 5.87
CA VAL A 122 8.38 0.82 6.18
C VAL A 122 7.66 -0.51 6.08
N LEU A 123 7.88 -1.24 4.98
CA LEU A 123 7.22 -2.53 4.77
C LEU A 123 7.59 -3.53 5.85
N CYS A 124 8.87 -3.63 6.19
CA CYS A 124 9.31 -4.54 7.24
C CYS A 124 8.72 -4.17 8.59
N GLN A 125 8.68 -2.89 8.91
CA GLN A 125 8.14 -2.45 10.20
C GLN A 125 6.64 -2.74 10.32
N LEU A 126 5.88 -2.55 9.23
CA LEU A 126 4.45 -2.76 9.27
C LEU A 126 4.06 -4.23 9.20
N VAL A 127 4.79 -5.02 8.43
CA VAL A 127 4.42 -6.41 8.17
C VAL A 127 5.11 -7.36 9.14
N ARG A 128 6.45 -7.26 9.25
CA ARG A 128 7.21 -8.25 10.01
C ARG A 128 7.32 -7.93 11.48
N SER A 129 7.35 -6.64 11.84
CA SER A 129 7.38 -6.26 13.26
C SER A 129 6.11 -6.69 13.98
N ASP A 130 4.95 -6.54 13.31
CA ASP A 130 3.69 -7.00 13.89
C ASP A 130 3.70 -8.50 14.09
N GLY A 131 4.30 -9.24 13.16
CA GLY A 131 4.41 -10.68 13.29
C GLY A 131 5.37 -11.13 14.37
N ASN A 132 6.23 -10.24 14.83
CA ASN A 132 7.24 -10.53 15.84
C ASN A 132 6.94 -9.87 17.19
N ALA A 133 5.71 -9.44 17.37
CA ALA A 133 5.32 -8.74 18.60
C ALA A 133 5.34 -9.64 19.83
N GLU A 134 5.41 -10.92 19.64
CA GLU A 134 5.50 -11.89 20.70
C GLU A 134 6.85 -11.95 21.37
#